data_a9c5294555cee0208f3c3ab7a1a57a45
#
_entry.id   a9c5294555cee0208f3c3ab7a1a57a45
#
_cell.length_a   1.000
_cell.length_b   1.000
_cell.length_c   1.000
_cell.angle_alpha   90.00
_cell.angle_beta   90.00
_cell.angle_gamma   90.00
#
_symmetry.space_group_name_H-M   'P 1'
#
loop_
_entity.id
_entity.type
_entity.pdbx_description
1 polymer ?
#
loop_
_entity_poly.entity_id
_entity_poly.type
_entity_poly.pdbx_seq_one_letter_code
_entity_poly.pdbx_strand_id
1 'polypeptide(L)'
;YTMTVYEKGAEVVRMIYTLLGRDNFRKGTDLYFERHDGQAVTCDNFVSAMEDANQVDLQQFRRWYGQSGTPELHVSSSHDAEAKTYSLTVHQSCPNTVGQKGFYAEKSQNDLHEIQTTPVENQNSTQNAKQSFQKQPFHIPLALGLLSTDGNDLPLKLSESTADKLTDTIILELRKKIETFVFEDIPIEPVPSLGRGFSAPVKLHFDYNNADLAFLLANDTDEFNRWEAGQQLMIRISLEQIQRFQNNQPFQLPTE
;
A
#
# COMPACT_ATOMS: atom_id res chain seq x y z
N TYR A 1 3.32 4.57 -20.92
CA TYR A 1 2.79 3.22 -21.16
C TYR A 1 3.54 2.19 -20.33
N THR A 2 4.87 2.06 -20.49
CA THR A 2 5.69 1.03 -19.81
C THR A 2 5.58 1.11 -18.29
N MET A 3 5.80 2.27 -17.69
CA MET A 3 5.72 2.43 -16.22
C MET A 3 4.35 2.07 -15.64
N THR A 4 3.26 2.34 -16.36
CA THR A 4 1.91 2.06 -15.87
C THR A 4 1.50 0.61 -16.10
N VAL A 5 1.75 0.08 -17.28
CA VAL A 5 1.25 -1.26 -17.68
C VAL A 5 2.18 -2.35 -17.16
N TYR A 6 3.48 -2.21 -17.38
CA TYR A 6 4.42 -3.26 -16.98
C TYR A 6 4.81 -3.16 -15.50
N GLU A 7 5.34 -2.01 -15.07
CA GLU A 7 5.87 -1.88 -13.71
C GLU A 7 4.73 -1.86 -12.67
N LYS A 8 3.84 -0.85 -12.72
CA LYS A 8 2.75 -0.77 -11.77
C LYS A 8 1.76 -1.93 -11.91
N GLY A 9 1.51 -2.40 -13.13
CA GLY A 9 0.64 -3.55 -13.39
C GLY A 9 1.16 -4.84 -12.73
N ALA A 10 2.46 -5.10 -12.83
CA ALA A 10 3.10 -6.23 -12.15
C ALA A 10 2.96 -6.12 -10.62
N GLU A 11 3.15 -4.92 -10.06
CA GLU A 11 2.98 -4.69 -8.63
C GLU A 11 1.54 -4.89 -8.16
N VAL A 12 0.54 -4.52 -8.98
CA VAL A 12 -0.88 -4.78 -8.68
C VAL A 12 -1.14 -6.28 -8.64
N VAL A 13 -0.59 -7.07 -9.58
CA VAL A 13 -0.70 -8.54 -9.55
C VAL A 13 0.01 -9.11 -8.32
N ARG A 14 1.20 -8.58 -7.97
CA ARG A 14 1.96 -9.01 -6.80
C ARG A 14 1.23 -8.73 -5.48
N MET A 15 0.47 -7.63 -5.39
CA MET A 15 -0.40 -7.38 -4.23
C MET A 15 -1.46 -8.46 -4.05
N ILE A 16 -2.05 -8.99 -5.13
CA ILE A 16 -3.00 -10.11 -5.03
C ILE A 16 -2.28 -11.36 -4.50
N TYR A 17 -1.06 -11.63 -4.98
CA TYR A 17 -0.24 -12.70 -4.43
C TYR A 17 0.03 -12.51 -2.93
N THR A 18 0.34 -11.29 -2.50
CA THR A 18 0.59 -10.96 -1.09
C THR A 18 -0.66 -11.19 -0.22
N LEU A 19 -1.85 -10.82 -0.72
CA LEU A 19 -3.12 -11.00 -0.02
C LEU A 19 -3.53 -12.47 0.09
N LEU A 20 -3.37 -13.23 -0.99
CA LEU A 20 -3.84 -14.61 -1.07
C LEU A 20 -2.82 -15.62 -0.54
N GLY A 21 -1.54 -15.28 -0.59
CA GLY A 21 -0.45 -16.22 -0.38
C GLY A 21 -0.23 -17.14 -1.58
N ARG A 22 0.89 -17.85 -1.56
CA ARG A 22 1.41 -18.64 -2.70
C ARG A 22 0.41 -19.66 -3.24
N ASP A 23 -0.15 -20.47 -2.35
CA ASP A 23 -0.98 -21.63 -2.78
C ASP A 23 -2.34 -21.18 -3.32
N ASN A 24 -2.95 -20.17 -2.73
CA ASN A 24 -4.23 -19.63 -3.17
C ASN A 24 -4.07 -18.80 -4.46
N PHE A 25 -2.98 -18.05 -4.59
CA PHE A 25 -2.68 -17.36 -5.84
C PHE A 25 -2.48 -18.36 -6.99
N ARG A 26 -1.81 -19.49 -6.72
CA ARG A 26 -1.64 -20.57 -7.70
C ARG A 26 -2.99 -21.15 -8.14
N LYS A 27 -3.92 -21.46 -7.20
CA LYS A 27 -5.27 -21.93 -7.54
C LYS A 27 -6.02 -20.94 -8.44
N GLY A 28 -5.94 -19.65 -8.11
CA GLY A 28 -6.55 -18.60 -8.93
C GLY A 28 -5.96 -18.51 -10.33
N THR A 29 -4.63 -18.67 -10.44
CA THR A 29 -3.93 -18.68 -11.73
C THR A 29 -4.32 -19.89 -12.58
N ASP A 30 -4.39 -21.07 -11.98
CA ASP A 30 -4.82 -22.27 -12.68
C ASP A 30 -6.24 -22.14 -13.23
N LEU A 31 -7.17 -21.62 -12.41
CA LEU A 31 -8.55 -21.35 -12.83
C LEU A 31 -8.63 -20.29 -13.94
N TYR A 32 -7.78 -19.25 -13.88
CA TYR A 32 -7.70 -18.24 -14.92
C TYR A 32 -7.31 -18.84 -16.26
N PHE A 33 -6.29 -19.68 -16.33
CA PHE A 33 -5.88 -20.36 -17.54
C PHE A 33 -6.91 -21.39 -18.01
N GLU A 34 -7.52 -22.16 -17.11
CA GLU A 34 -8.60 -23.09 -17.44
C GLU A 34 -9.76 -22.40 -18.18
N ARG A 35 -10.13 -21.20 -17.71
CA ARG A 35 -11.26 -20.43 -18.28
C ARG A 35 -10.92 -19.69 -19.56
N HIS A 36 -9.69 -19.21 -19.67
CA HIS A 36 -9.36 -18.13 -20.61
C HIS A 36 -8.14 -18.41 -21.50
N ASP A 37 -7.59 -19.62 -21.52
CA ASP A 37 -6.46 -19.93 -22.38
C ASP A 37 -6.82 -19.68 -23.86
N GLY A 38 -5.93 -18.99 -24.56
CA GLY A 38 -6.13 -18.63 -25.98
C GLY A 38 -7.18 -17.52 -26.21
N GLN A 39 -7.72 -16.87 -25.19
CA GLN A 39 -8.73 -15.81 -25.31
C GLN A 39 -8.12 -14.42 -25.05
N ALA A 40 -8.74 -13.37 -25.63
CA ALA A 40 -8.48 -11.98 -25.28
C ALA A 40 -9.39 -11.58 -24.12
N VAL A 41 -8.82 -11.30 -22.96
CA VAL A 41 -9.55 -11.04 -21.72
C VAL A 41 -9.10 -9.74 -21.05
N THR A 42 -9.84 -9.31 -20.03
CA THR A 42 -9.54 -8.09 -19.25
C THR A 42 -8.90 -8.42 -17.90
N CYS A 43 -8.35 -7.40 -17.23
CA CYS A 43 -7.88 -7.54 -15.84
C CYS A 43 -9.00 -8.02 -14.90
N ASP A 44 -10.26 -7.69 -15.19
CA ASP A 44 -11.40 -8.11 -14.39
C ASP A 44 -11.62 -9.63 -14.42
N ASN A 45 -11.40 -10.27 -15.57
CA ASN A 45 -11.44 -11.73 -15.68
C ASN A 45 -10.36 -12.40 -14.79
N PHE A 46 -9.17 -11.79 -14.73
CA PHE A 46 -8.10 -12.28 -13.85
C PHE A 46 -8.48 -12.17 -12.37
N VAL A 47 -8.98 -11.00 -11.94
CA VAL A 47 -9.41 -10.80 -10.55
C VAL A 47 -10.56 -11.72 -10.18
N SER A 48 -11.53 -11.91 -11.08
CA SER A 48 -12.67 -12.83 -10.86
C SER A 48 -12.22 -14.28 -10.70
N ALA A 49 -11.22 -14.73 -11.45
CA ALA A 49 -10.65 -16.07 -11.26
C ALA A 49 -9.98 -16.23 -9.89
N MET A 50 -9.30 -15.18 -9.40
CA MET A 50 -8.72 -15.18 -8.05
C MET A 50 -9.78 -15.24 -6.96
N GLU A 51 -10.87 -14.49 -7.10
CA GLU A 51 -12.01 -14.50 -6.17
C GLU A 51 -12.68 -15.87 -6.14
N ASP A 52 -13.04 -16.39 -7.29
CA ASP A 52 -13.82 -17.64 -7.41
C ASP A 52 -13.04 -18.85 -6.88
N ALA A 53 -11.74 -18.94 -7.23
CA ALA A 53 -10.89 -20.04 -6.78
C ALA A 53 -10.69 -20.10 -5.27
N ASN A 54 -10.79 -18.94 -4.60
CA ASN A 54 -10.43 -18.79 -3.19
C ASN A 54 -11.62 -18.35 -2.31
N GLN A 55 -12.78 -18.05 -2.90
CA GLN A 55 -13.98 -17.55 -2.20
C GLN A 55 -13.67 -16.28 -1.37
N VAL A 56 -12.91 -15.37 -1.95
CA VAL A 56 -12.53 -14.08 -1.35
C VAL A 56 -13.18 -12.91 -2.08
N ASP A 57 -13.39 -11.80 -1.37
CA ASP A 57 -13.91 -10.57 -1.95
C ASP A 57 -12.76 -9.61 -2.29
N LEU A 58 -12.50 -9.40 -3.59
CA LEU A 58 -11.57 -8.45 -4.13
C LEU A 58 -12.26 -7.26 -4.84
N GLN A 59 -13.56 -7.04 -4.60
CA GLN A 59 -14.31 -5.96 -5.22
C GLN A 59 -13.67 -4.59 -4.99
N GLN A 60 -13.26 -4.30 -3.76
CA GLN A 60 -12.55 -3.05 -3.46
C GLN A 60 -11.18 -2.99 -4.12
N PHE A 61 -10.51 -4.13 -4.28
CA PHE A 61 -9.20 -4.21 -4.92
C PHE A 61 -9.23 -3.79 -6.39
N ARG A 62 -10.35 -3.98 -7.09
CA ARG A 62 -10.55 -3.53 -8.48
C ARG A 62 -10.33 -2.03 -8.68
N ARG A 63 -10.35 -1.23 -7.61
CA ARG A 63 -10.00 0.19 -7.67
C ARG A 63 -8.60 0.45 -8.20
N TRP A 64 -7.66 -0.48 -8.03
CA TRP A 64 -6.31 -0.38 -8.60
C TRP A 64 -6.31 -0.31 -10.12
N TYR A 65 -7.31 -0.88 -10.78
CA TYR A 65 -7.49 -0.81 -12.23
C TYR A 65 -8.35 0.37 -12.67
N GLY A 66 -9.26 0.84 -11.82
CA GLY A 66 -10.24 1.87 -12.16
C GLY A 66 -9.96 3.28 -11.65
N GLN A 67 -9.22 3.41 -10.54
CA GLN A 67 -8.93 4.70 -9.91
C GLN A 67 -7.47 5.09 -10.13
N SER A 68 -7.23 6.20 -10.82
CA SER A 68 -5.87 6.70 -11.09
C SER A 68 -5.20 7.28 -9.84
N GLY A 69 -3.88 7.39 -9.89
CA GLY A 69 -3.04 7.98 -8.85
C GLY A 69 -2.29 6.94 -8.03
N THR A 70 -1.37 7.42 -7.20
CA THR A 70 -0.60 6.60 -6.27
C THR A 70 -1.08 6.92 -4.87
N PRO A 71 -1.55 5.94 -4.08
CA PRO A 71 -1.93 6.15 -2.70
C PRO A 71 -0.74 6.61 -1.85
N GLU A 72 -1.05 7.44 -0.86
CA GLU A 72 -0.11 7.88 0.17
C GLU A 72 -0.62 7.38 1.52
N LEU A 73 0.28 6.73 2.27
CA LEU A 73 0.02 6.21 3.60
C LEU A 73 0.76 7.07 4.63
N HIS A 74 0.03 7.77 5.47
CA HIS A 74 0.59 8.47 6.62
C HIS A 74 0.38 7.60 7.84
N VAL A 75 1.49 7.16 8.42
CA VAL A 75 1.50 6.20 9.52
C VAL A 75 1.99 6.89 10.78
N SER A 76 1.29 6.65 11.88
CA SER A 76 1.70 7.05 13.21
C SER A 76 1.61 5.87 14.17
N SER A 77 2.42 5.88 15.21
CA SER A 77 2.45 4.82 16.20
C SER A 77 2.40 5.36 17.62
N SER A 78 2.02 4.50 18.55
CA SER A 78 2.14 4.75 19.98
C SER A 78 2.42 3.44 20.71
N HIS A 79 3.29 3.50 21.72
CA HIS A 79 3.62 2.38 22.59
C HIS A 79 3.08 2.64 24.00
N ASP A 80 2.42 1.65 24.58
CA ASP A 80 2.01 1.63 25.98
C ASP A 80 2.79 0.54 26.69
N ALA A 81 3.80 0.95 27.46
CA ALA A 81 4.70 0.05 28.19
C ALA A 81 3.99 -0.67 29.35
N GLU A 82 2.95 -0.07 29.96
CA GLU A 82 2.19 -0.68 31.04
C GLU A 82 1.25 -1.77 30.51
N ALA A 83 0.51 -1.46 29.43
CA ALA A 83 -0.34 -2.43 28.75
C ALA A 83 0.45 -3.39 27.87
N LYS A 84 1.73 -3.12 27.58
CA LYS A 84 2.58 -3.85 26.63
C LYS A 84 1.95 -3.95 25.25
N THR A 85 1.41 -2.84 24.78
CA THR A 85 0.76 -2.76 23.45
C THR A 85 1.47 -1.74 22.57
N TYR A 86 1.49 -2.04 21.28
CA TYR A 86 1.93 -1.11 20.25
C TYR A 86 0.81 -0.89 19.26
N SER A 87 0.43 0.36 19.09
CA SER A 87 -0.66 0.75 18.19
C SER A 87 -0.10 1.43 16.96
N LEU A 88 -0.56 1.02 15.78
CA LEU A 88 -0.22 1.60 14.48
C LEU A 88 -1.46 2.14 13.83
N THR A 89 -1.53 3.44 13.60
CA THR A 89 -2.64 4.10 12.88
C THR A 89 -2.19 4.49 11.50
N VAL A 90 -2.91 4.01 10.48
CA VAL A 90 -2.63 4.26 9.07
C VAL A 90 -3.75 5.09 8.48
N HIS A 91 -3.40 6.25 7.93
CA HIS A 91 -4.29 7.11 7.16
C HIS A 91 -3.91 7.04 5.69
N GLN A 92 -4.79 6.47 4.85
CA GLN A 92 -4.58 6.46 3.42
C GLN A 92 -5.27 7.63 2.72
N SER A 93 -4.58 8.21 1.77
CA SER A 93 -5.08 9.24 0.86
C SER A 93 -4.60 8.96 -0.56
N CYS A 94 -5.23 9.59 -1.54
CA CYS A 94 -4.75 9.53 -2.91
C CYS A 94 -4.93 10.91 -3.55
N PRO A 95 -3.86 11.57 -4.02
CA PRO A 95 -3.95 12.91 -4.60
C PRO A 95 -4.76 12.89 -5.90
N ASN A 96 -5.44 14.00 -6.18
CA ASN A 96 -6.16 14.15 -7.42
C ASN A 96 -5.20 14.16 -8.61
N THR A 97 -5.57 13.47 -9.68
CA THR A 97 -4.82 13.43 -10.94
C THR A 97 -5.45 14.34 -11.97
N VAL A 98 -4.62 15.00 -12.80
CA VAL A 98 -5.08 15.85 -13.89
C VAL A 98 -5.89 15.02 -14.89
N GLY A 99 -7.09 15.49 -15.28
CA GLY A 99 -7.93 14.84 -16.28
C GLY A 99 -8.98 13.86 -15.75
N GLN A 100 -9.08 13.64 -14.45
CA GLN A 100 -10.14 12.82 -13.88
C GLN A 100 -11.48 13.57 -13.83
N LYS A 101 -12.16 13.59 -14.98
CA LYS A 101 -13.62 13.77 -15.01
C LYS A 101 -14.22 12.39 -14.75
N GLY A 102 -15.12 12.29 -13.77
CA GLY A 102 -15.67 11.05 -13.25
C GLY A 102 -16.07 10.03 -14.34
N PHE A 103 -15.37 8.91 -14.38
CA PHE A 103 -15.59 7.86 -15.38
C PHE A 103 -16.35 6.64 -14.84
N TYR A 104 -16.73 6.64 -13.57
CA TYR A 104 -17.57 5.58 -13.00
C TYR A 104 -18.71 6.19 -12.19
N ALA A 105 -19.81 6.54 -12.88
CA ALA A 105 -21.12 6.37 -12.28
C ALA A 105 -21.29 4.86 -12.06
N GLU A 106 -21.73 4.46 -10.86
CA GLU A 106 -22.12 3.09 -10.57
C GLU A 106 -23.05 2.60 -11.68
N LYS A 107 -22.56 1.67 -12.51
CA LYS A 107 -23.46 0.93 -13.40
C LYS A 107 -24.31 0.05 -12.51
N SER A 108 -25.55 0.46 -12.33
CA SER A 108 -26.61 -0.41 -11.90
C SER A 108 -26.65 -1.63 -12.83
N GLN A 109 -26.87 -2.82 -12.30
CA GLN A 109 -26.85 -4.11 -13.00
C GLN A 109 -27.81 -4.26 -14.20
N ASN A 110 -28.42 -3.20 -14.69
CA ASN A 110 -29.46 -3.27 -15.73
C ASN A 110 -29.09 -2.73 -17.12
N ASP A 111 -27.85 -2.22 -17.34
CA ASP A 111 -27.51 -1.60 -18.63
C ASP A 111 -26.48 -2.41 -19.43
N LEU A 112 -26.82 -3.67 -19.74
CA LEU A 112 -26.13 -4.47 -20.75
C LEU A 112 -26.94 -4.47 -22.05
N HIS A 113 -27.16 -3.30 -22.69
CA HIS A 113 -27.49 -3.23 -24.10
C HIS A 113 -27.27 -1.81 -24.66
N GLU A 114 -26.68 -1.81 -25.85
CA GLU A 114 -26.55 -0.69 -26.81
C GLU A 114 -25.35 0.27 -26.62
N ILE A 115 -24.30 -0.11 -27.36
CA ILE A 115 -23.31 0.86 -27.87
C ILE A 115 -23.94 1.42 -29.19
N GLN A 116 -24.45 2.63 -29.12
CA GLN A 116 -24.69 3.42 -30.35
C GLN A 116 -23.76 4.63 -30.33
N THR A 117 -22.89 4.66 -31.32
CA THR A 117 -22.03 5.78 -31.68
C THR A 117 -22.83 6.83 -32.42
N THR A 118 -23.06 7.98 -31.79
CA THR A 118 -23.35 9.23 -32.54
C THR A 118 -22.81 10.43 -31.80
N PRO A 119 -22.12 11.37 -32.48
CA PRO A 119 -21.69 12.62 -31.86
C PRO A 119 -22.87 13.59 -31.82
N VAL A 120 -23.25 14.08 -30.66
CA VAL A 120 -24.17 15.20 -30.53
C VAL A 120 -23.45 16.36 -29.83
N GLU A 121 -23.13 17.37 -30.64
CA GLU A 121 -22.91 18.71 -30.12
C GLU A 121 -24.21 19.20 -29.49
N ASN A 122 -24.16 19.60 -28.22
CA ASN A 122 -25.17 20.50 -27.69
C ASN A 122 -24.57 21.44 -26.65
N GLN A 123 -24.60 22.70 -27.05
CA GLN A 123 -24.33 23.89 -26.21
C GLN A 123 -25.51 24.07 -25.25
N ASN A 124 -25.20 24.57 -24.06
CA ASN A 124 -26.07 25.06 -22.98
C ASN A 124 -26.43 24.09 -21.86
N SER A 125 -25.59 24.14 -20.83
CA SER A 125 -26.07 24.24 -19.45
C SER A 125 -24.90 24.53 -18.49
N THR A 126 -24.56 25.80 -18.39
CA THR A 126 -23.83 26.40 -17.27
C THR A 126 -24.74 26.35 -16.05
N GLN A 127 -24.60 25.37 -15.23
CA GLN A 127 -24.88 25.34 -13.78
C GLN A 127 -25.11 23.87 -13.37
N ASN A 128 -24.03 23.10 -13.23
CA ASN A 128 -24.10 21.93 -12.36
C ASN A 128 -22.81 21.86 -11.54
N ALA A 129 -23.02 21.80 -10.24
CA ALA A 129 -22.07 21.79 -9.18
C ALA A 129 -20.81 20.99 -9.53
N LYS A 130 -19.64 21.57 -9.28
CA LYS A 130 -18.38 20.86 -9.13
C LYS A 130 -18.54 19.82 -8.01
N GLN A 131 -19.12 18.67 -8.31
CA GLN A 131 -18.90 17.50 -7.46
C GLN A 131 -17.43 17.17 -7.59
N SER A 132 -16.66 17.57 -6.58
CA SER A 132 -15.28 17.13 -6.44
C SER A 132 -15.33 15.60 -6.32
N PHE A 133 -14.87 14.89 -7.34
CA PHE A 133 -14.74 13.43 -7.29
C PHE A 133 -13.77 13.09 -6.15
N GLN A 134 -14.32 12.62 -5.05
CA GLN A 134 -13.51 12.21 -3.90
C GLN A 134 -13.04 10.77 -4.14
N LYS A 135 -11.72 10.58 -4.23
CA LYS A 135 -11.13 9.25 -4.35
C LYS A 135 -11.47 8.39 -3.15
N GLN A 136 -11.80 7.15 -3.43
CA GLN A 136 -12.18 6.16 -2.43
C GLN A 136 -10.93 5.41 -1.93
N PRO A 137 -10.93 4.89 -0.70
CA PRO A 137 -9.83 4.09 -0.18
C PRO A 137 -9.55 2.86 -1.03
N PHE A 138 -8.27 2.57 -1.28
CA PHE A 138 -7.84 1.34 -1.93
C PHE A 138 -7.81 0.18 -0.92
N HIS A 139 -7.83 -1.05 -1.41
CA HIS A 139 -7.47 -2.24 -0.66
C HIS A 139 -5.95 -2.45 -0.83
N ILE A 140 -5.18 -2.25 0.25
CA ILE A 140 -3.72 -2.22 0.21
C ILE A 140 -3.18 -3.26 1.20
N PRO A 141 -2.37 -4.24 0.76
CA PRO A 141 -1.61 -5.10 1.67
C PRO A 141 -0.36 -4.37 2.16
N LEU A 142 -0.30 -4.05 3.44
CA LEU A 142 0.87 -3.46 4.06
C LEU A 142 1.61 -4.52 4.88
N ALA A 143 2.74 -5.00 4.39
CA ALA A 143 3.59 -5.90 5.16
C ALA A 143 4.34 -5.13 6.23
N LEU A 144 4.33 -5.64 7.46
CA LEU A 144 4.90 -5.01 8.63
C LEU A 144 5.70 -6.01 9.47
N GLY A 145 6.86 -5.58 9.94
CA GLY A 145 7.62 -6.17 11.04
C GLY A 145 7.84 -5.15 12.15
N LEU A 146 8.11 -5.60 13.37
CA LEU A 146 8.54 -4.78 14.49
C LEU A 146 9.90 -5.30 14.97
N LEU A 147 10.90 -4.43 15.02
CA LEU A 147 12.22 -4.80 15.52
C LEU A 147 12.37 -4.35 16.98
N SER A 148 12.85 -5.26 17.82
CA SER A 148 13.26 -4.95 19.19
C SER A 148 14.57 -4.16 19.18
N THR A 149 14.93 -3.58 20.30
CA THR A 149 16.14 -2.75 20.45
C THR A 149 17.46 -3.51 20.24
N ASP A 150 17.44 -4.84 20.27
CA ASP A 150 18.58 -5.70 19.96
C ASP A 150 18.68 -6.08 18.45
N GLY A 151 17.78 -5.56 17.62
CA GLY A 151 17.77 -5.78 16.17
C GLY A 151 17.05 -7.04 15.70
N ASN A 152 16.44 -7.79 16.61
CA ASN A 152 15.67 -8.98 16.25
C ASN A 152 14.21 -8.62 15.94
N ASP A 153 13.61 -9.36 15.02
CA ASP A 153 12.16 -9.28 14.77
C ASP A 153 11.37 -9.75 16.00
N LEU A 154 10.34 -9.02 16.35
CA LEU A 154 9.39 -9.41 17.39
C LEU A 154 8.31 -10.32 16.81
N PRO A 155 7.89 -11.37 17.53
CA PRO A 155 6.74 -12.15 17.15
C PRO A 155 5.47 -11.30 17.27
N LEU A 156 4.70 -11.18 16.17
CA LEU A 156 3.56 -10.28 16.09
C LEU A 156 2.24 -10.98 16.37
N LYS A 157 1.41 -10.35 17.22
CA LYS A 157 0.04 -10.76 17.52
C LYS A 157 -0.86 -9.53 17.51
N LEU A 158 -1.87 -9.53 16.64
CA LEU A 158 -2.92 -8.50 16.67
C LEU A 158 -3.97 -8.84 17.73
N SER A 159 -4.42 -7.84 18.47
CA SER A 159 -5.44 -7.98 19.53
C SER A 159 -6.77 -8.51 19.00
N GLU A 160 -7.11 -8.22 17.75
CA GLU A 160 -8.35 -8.70 17.12
C GLU A 160 -8.17 -10.05 16.39
N SER A 161 -6.97 -10.61 16.37
CA SER A 161 -6.71 -11.87 15.67
C SER A 161 -7.03 -13.08 16.53
N THR A 162 -7.80 -13.99 15.99
CA THR A 162 -8.04 -15.32 16.59
C THR A 162 -6.95 -16.35 16.22
N ALA A 163 -5.96 -15.95 15.44
CA ALA A 163 -4.89 -16.83 14.99
C ALA A 163 -3.82 -16.97 16.09
N ASP A 164 -3.57 -18.19 16.53
CA ASP A 164 -2.52 -18.51 17.51
C ASP A 164 -1.11 -18.48 16.93
N LYS A 165 -0.99 -18.31 15.61
CA LYS A 165 0.33 -18.35 14.95
C LYS A 165 0.99 -16.98 15.00
N LEU A 166 2.07 -16.89 15.75
CA LEU A 166 2.98 -15.75 15.73
C LEU A 166 3.83 -15.75 14.45
N THR A 167 4.03 -14.57 13.87
CA THR A 167 4.86 -14.36 12.68
C THR A 167 5.72 -13.12 12.87
N ASP A 168 6.91 -13.11 12.28
CA ASP A 168 7.83 -11.96 12.33
C ASP A 168 7.42 -10.86 11.33
N THR A 169 6.56 -11.22 10.37
CA THR A 169 5.97 -10.27 9.41
C THR A 169 4.48 -10.58 9.27
N ILE A 170 3.66 -9.54 9.38
CA ILE A 170 2.21 -9.61 9.20
C ILE A 170 1.79 -8.76 8.01
N ILE A 171 0.74 -9.18 7.31
CA ILE A 171 0.11 -8.39 6.25
C ILE A 171 -1.13 -7.71 6.84
N LEU A 172 -1.07 -6.39 6.93
CA LEU A 172 -2.23 -5.58 7.32
C LEU A 172 -3.05 -5.26 6.07
N GLU A 173 -4.33 -5.61 6.06
CA GLU A 173 -5.23 -5.28 4.97
C GLU A 173 -5.87 -3.91 5.22
N LEU A 174 -5.37 -2.88 4.54
CA LEU A 174 -5.94 -1.54 4.63
C LEU A 174 -7.12 -1.42 3.66
N ARG A 175 -8.31 -1.19 4.20
CA ARG A 175 -9.55 -1.07 3.44
C ARG A 175 -10.29 0.24 3.68
N LYS A 176 -10.00 0.94 4.77
CA LYS A 176 -10.66 2.20 5.17
C LYS A 176 -9.71 3.37 5.00
N LYS A 177 -10.26 4.57 5.08
CA LYS A 177 -9.48 5.81 5.04
C LYS A 177 -8.53 5.93 6.23
N ILE A 178 -8.96 5.45 7.40
CA ILE A 178 -8.17 5.41 8.64
C ILE A 178 -8.42 4.07 9.31
N GLU A 179 -7.36 3.38 9.70
CA GLU A 179 -7.40 2.12 10.43
C GLU A 179 -6.31 2.10 11.48
N THR A 180 -6.64 1.53 12.64
CA THR A 180 -5.69 1.34 13.74
C THR A 180 -5.56 -0.14 14.04
N PHE A 181 -4.33 -0.61 14.15
CA PHE A 181 -3.98 -1.98 14.48
C PHE A 181 -3.24 -1.97 15.81
N VAL A 182 -3.63 -2.85 16.73
CA VAL A 182 -3.03 -2.96 18.06
C VAL A 182 -2.33 -4.31 18.18
N PHE A 183 -1.04 -4.26 18.48
CA PHE A 183 -0.21 -5.43 18.73
C PHE A 183 -0.07 -5.64 20.23
N GLU A 184 -0.20 -6.89 20.68
CA GLU A 184 -0.07 -7.32 22.07
C GLU A 184 1.35 -7.87 22.34
N ASP A 185 1.70 -7.97 23.60
CA ASP A 185 2.96 -8.54 24.08
C ASP A 185 4.21 -7.79 23.58
N ILE A 186 4.12 -6.47 23.44
CA ILE A 186 5.21 -5.58 23.06
C ILE A 186 5.71 -4.82 24.30
N PRO A 187 6.68 -5.39 25.07
CA PRO A 187 7.10 -4.82 26.35
C PRO A 187 7.99 -3.58 26.23
N ILE A 188 8.66 -3.38 25.10
CA ILE A 188 9.60 -2.28 24.82
C ILE A 188 9.21 -1.66 23.49
N GLU A 189 9.32 -0.34 23.39
CA GLU A 189 9.02 0.39 22.16
C GLU A 189 9.88 -0.13 20.99
N PRO A 190 9.27 -0.69 19.93
CA PRO A 190 9.98 -1.24 18.80
C PRO A 190 10.22 -0.20 17.72
N VAL A 191 11.13 -0.47 16.79
CA VAL A 191 11.23 0.25 15.53
C VAL A 191 10.40 -0.48 14.48
N PRO A 192 9.35 0.14 13.91
CA PRO A 192 8.52 -0.51 12.90
C PRO A 192 9.25 -0.59 11.55
N SER A 193 9.18 -1.74 10.90
CA SER A 193 9.65 -1.98 9.53
C SER A 193 8.42 -2.05 8.62
N LEU A 194 8.11 -0.94 7.93
CA LEU A 194 6.86 -0.76 7.19
C LEU A 194 7.06 -1.01 5.69
N GLY A 195 6.11 -1.72 5.07
CA GLY A 195 6.14 -2.00 3.62
C GLY A 195 7.16 -3.05 3.22
N ARG A 196 7.45 -4.03 4.07
CA ARG A 196 8.40 -5.11 3.82
C ARG A 196 8.18 -5.75 2.45
N GLY A 197 9.28 -6.05 1.76
CA GLY A 197 9.27 -6.62 0.43
C GLY A 197 8.59 -5.72 -0.61
N PHE A 198 8.45 -4.41 -0.39
CA PHE A 198 7.69 -3.50 -1.25
C PHE A 198 6.25 -4.02 -1.47
N SER A 199 5.55 -4.38 -0.39
CA SER A 199 4.26 -5.08 -0.43
C SER A 199 3.15 -4.38 -1.21
N ALA A 200 3.26 -3.06 -1.43
CA ALA A 200 2.35 -2.28 -2.27
C ALA A 200 3.04 -1.07 -2.89
N PRO A 201 2.66 -0.66 -4.13
CA PRO A 201 3.21 0.52 -4.81
C PRO A 201 2.56 1.81 -4.29
N VAL A 202 2.88 2.17 -3.06
CA VAL A 202 2.36 3.34 -2.33
C VAL A 202 3.51 4.26 -1.92
N LYS A 203 3.20 5.51 -1.59
CA LYS A 203 4.13 6.37 -0.87
C LYS A 203 3.85 6.23 0.62
N LEU A 204 4.85 5.80 1.37
CA LEU A 204 4.75 5.58 2.79
C LEU A 204 5.46 6.72 3.54
N HIS A 205 4.75 7.32 4.49
CA HIS A 205 5.23 8.40 5.34
C HIS A 205 5.14 7.95 6.80
N PHE A 206 6.29 7.80 7.43
CA PHE A 206 6.44 7.58 8.86
C PHE A 206 7.59 8.46 9.37
N ASP A 207 7.45 9.00 10.57
CA ASP A 207 8.43 9.98 11.09
C ASP A 207 9.60 9.27 11.78
N TYR A 208 10.37 8.48 10.99
CA TYR A 208 11.62 7.92 11.48
C TYR A 208 12.63 9.04 11.79
N ASN A 209 13.32 8.96 12.89
CA ASN A 209 14.52 9.77 13.12
C ASN A 209 15.74 9.13 12.43
N ASN A 210 16.90 9.81 12.46
CA ASN A 210 18.10 9.27 11.81
C ASN A 210 18.65 8.03 12.49
N ALA A 211 18.45 7.90 13.82
CA ALA A 211 18.86 6.70 14.55
C ALA A 211 17.99 5.49 14.17
N ASP A 212 16.67 5.69 14.00
CA ASP A 212 15.78 4.63 13.54
C ASP A 212 16.17 4.14 12.14
N LEU A 213 16.47 5.08 11.22
CA LEU A 213 16.88 4.73 9.85
C LEU A 213 18.23 4.00 9.84
N ALA A 214 19.19 4.43 10.64
CA ALA A 214 20.48 3.75 10.79
C ALA A 214 20.29 2.36 11.40
N PHE A 215 19.41 2.24 12.38
CA PHE A 215 19.06 0.96 13.01
C PHE A 215 18.41 -0.02 12.04
N LEU A 216 17.42 0.42 11.26
CA LEU A 216 16.78 -0.41 10.22
C LEU A 216 17.78 -0.82 9.13
N LEU A 217 18.64 0.10 8.67
CA LEU A 217 19.70 -0.19 7.71
C LEU A 217 20.63 -1.31 8.20
N ALA A 218 20.94 -1.32 9.50
CA ALA A 218 21.84 -2.29 10.07
C ALA A 218 21.18 -3.65 10.38
N ASN A 219 19.93 -3.65 10.84
CA ASN A 219 19.34 -4.79 11.52
C ASN A 219 18.09 -5.37 10.84
N ASP A 220 17.38 -4.62 9.98
CA ASP A 220 16.14 -5.14 9.37
C ASP A 220 16.42 -6.43 8.60
N THR A 221 15.61 -7.44 8.81
CA THR A 221 15.70 -8.72 8.08
C THR A 221 15.16 -8.62 6.66
N ASP A 222 14.33 -7.60 6.36
CA ASP A 222 13.82 -7.33 5.02
C ASP A 222 14.83 -6.52 4.19
N GLU A 223 15.33 -7.11 3.12
CA GLU A 223 16.37 -6.51 2.27
C GLU A 223 15.91 -5.21 1.59
N PHE A 224 14.62 -5.12 1.22
CA PHE A 224 14.06 -3.92 0.62
C PHE A 224 14.03 -2.77 1.63
N ASN A 225 13.53 -3.02 2.84
CA ASN A 225 13.45 -2.00 3.87
C ASN A 225 14.83 -1.55 4.38
N ARG A 226 15.81 -2.45 4.43
CA ARG A 226 17.21 -2.07 4.69
C ARG A 226 17.72 -1.08 3.65
N TRP A 227 17.51 -1.38 2.39
CA TRP A 227 17.92 -0.50 1.30
C TRP A 227 17.18 0.84 1.37
N GLU A 228 15.86 0.82 1.57
CA GLU A 228 15.03 2.03 1.67
C GLU A 228 15.43 2.93 2.83
N ALA A 229 15.69 2.35 4.01
CA ALA A 229 16.18 3.09 5.17
C ALA A 229 17.52 3.78 4.88
N GLY A 230 18.44 3.07 4.21
CA GLY A 230 19.71 3.62 3.77
C GLY A 230 19.55 4.77 2.79
N GLN A 231 18.63 4.66 1.81
CA GLN A 231 18.33 5.74 0.86
C GLN A 231 17.77 6.97 1.56
N GLN A 232 16.80 6.78 2.46
CA GLN A 232 16.20 7.89 3.20
C GLN A 232 17.24 8.61 4.07
N LEU A 233 18.08 7.86 4.79
CA LEU A 233 19.14 8.42 5.64
C LEU A 233 20.15 9.21 4.80
N MET A 234 20.61 8.63 3.69
CA MET A 234 21.56 9.29 2.78
C MET A 234 20.99 10.58 2.20
N ILE A 235 19.74 10.59 1.77
CA ILE A 235 19.05 11.78 1.25
C ILE A 235 18.96 12.85 2.34
N ARG A 236 18.55 12.51 3.55
CA ARG A 236 18.45 13.47 4.67
C ARG A 236 19.79 14.11 4.99
N ILE A 237 20.84 13.30 5.15
CA ILE A 237 22.20 13.82 5.41
C ILE A 237 22.66 14.72 4.27
N SER A 238 22.44 14.31 3.01
CA SER A 238 22.84 15.12 1.84
C SER A 238 22.12 16.47 1.81
N LEU A 239 20.82 16.49 2.03
CA LEU A 239 20.02 17.71 2.06
C LEU A 239 20.46 18.64 3.21
N GLU A 240 20.74 18.07 4.38
CA GLU A 240 21.29 18.84 5.51
C GLU A 240 22.64 19.49 5.18
N GLN A 241 23.58 18.73 4.57
CA GLN A 241 24.86 19.27 4.17
C GLN A 241 24.72 20.35 3.10
N ILE A 242 23.81 20.21 2.13
CA ILE A 242 23.50 21.25 1.13
C ILE A 242 22.99 22.51 1.83
N GLN A 243 22.10 22.39 2.79
CA GLN A 243 21.55 23.52 3.54
C GLN A 243 22.64 24.21 4.38
N ARG A 244 23.52 23.45 5.01
CA ARG A 244 24.68 24.00 5.73
C ARG A 244 25.61 24.76 4.78
N PHE A 245 25.91 24.21 3.61
CA PHE A 245 26.73 24.88 2.60
C PHE A 245 26.11 26.20 2.11
N GLN A 246 24.80 26.19 1.85
CA GLN A 246 24.07 27.42 1.46
C GLN A 246 24.10 28.51 2.54
N ASN A 247 24.17 28.10 3.81
CA ASN A 247 24.26 28.99 4.97
C ASN A 247 25.72 29.35 5.36
N ASN A 248 26.72 29.01 4.52
CA ASN A 248 28.15 29.20 4.79
C ASN A 248 28.61 28.51 6.09
N GLN A 249 28.00 27.39 6.46
CA GLN A 249 28.38 26.55 7.60
C GLN A 249 29.32 25.43 7.14
N PRO A 250 30.25 24.97 7.98
CA PRO A 250 31.12 23.84 7.63
C PRO A 250 30.31 22.53 7.47
N PHE A 251 30.79 21.64 6.61
CA PHE A 251 30.30 20.28 6.55
C PHE A 251 30.46 19.59 7.90
N GLN A 252 29.43 18.88 8.31
CA GLN A 252 29.44 18.11 9.54
C GLN A 252 28.69 16.80 9.31
N LEU A 253 29.43 15.70 9.28
CA LEU A 253 28.77 14.38 9.28
C LEU A 253 28.13 14.13 10.63
N PRO A 254 26.99 13.45 10.68
CA PRO A 254 26.40 13.01 11.94
C PRO A 254 27.46 12.18 12.70
N THR A 255 27.69 12.51 13.93
CA THR A 255 28.42 11.64 14.85
C THR A 255 27.37 10.76 15.49
N GLU A 256 27.35 9.47 15.12
CA GLU A 256 26.58 8.33 15.64
C GLU A 256 25.25 8.62 16.32
#